data_56f5d278de41f71637c3b198a4d83ed7
#
_entry.id   56f5d278de41f71637c3b198a4d83ed7
#
_cell.length_a   1.000
_cell.length_b   1.000
_cell.length_c   1.000
_cell.angle_alpha   90.00
_cell.angle_beta   90.00
_cell.angle_gamma   90.00
#
_symmetry.space_group_name_H-M   'P 1'
#
loop_
_entity.id
_entity.type
_entity.pdbx_description
1 polymer ?
#
loop_
_entity_poly.entity_id
_entity_poly.type
_entity_poly.pdbx_seq_one_letter_code
_entity_poly.pdbx_strand_id
1 'polypeptide(L)'
;LPAEKVLLISNRKVLDFYGKLNSDYDIVEIPYDAEIEPGKVTKAAGEFSFLSVKKACEINAKAIVTAPVAKNALHLAGYNFNGQTEILQKFLAHDNQLAEMLFVAGKFRVLLLTRHVALKDIVLTKDMVIEKILNLKDFFVKHFGIYEPKFALCGFNPHAGEDGILGREEIDILIPAVVELRKKGVNITNPLPADTLFIKAMNYDCCIANYHDQGLIPIKTVAGDKTVNMTIGLDIIRTSPGHGTAFDIAGKNIADETGMIAAIKEIL
;
A
#
# COMPACT_ATOMS: atom_id res chain seq x y z
N LEU A 1 18.27 11.49 -3.38
CA LEU A 1 18.04 11.47 -4.82
C LEU A 1 18.61 12.73 -5.45
N PRO A 2 19.19 12.63 -6.67
CA PRO A 2 19.53 13.83 -7.44
C PRO A 2 18.28 14.65 -7.73
N ALA A 3 18.36 15.99 -7.53
CA ALA A 3 17.20 16.88 -7.67
C ALA A 3 16.52 16.77 -9.06
N GLU A 4 17.32 16.59 -10.11
CA GLU A 4 16.85 16.44 -11.49
C GLU A 4 15.98 15.20 -11.75
N LYS A 5 15.93 14.26 -10.81
CA LYS A 5 15.09 13.04 -10.89
C LYS A 5 13.85 13.11 -10.02
N VAL A 6 13.65 14.21 -9.30
CA VAL A 6 12.56 14.38 -8.34
C VAL A 6 11.74 15.61 -8.70
N LEU A 7 10.44 15.41 -8.88
CA LEU A 7 9.47 16.49 -9.03
C LEU A 7 8.64 16.56 -7.74
N LEU A 8 8.69 17.67 -7.06
CA LEU A 8 7.87 17.92 -5.87
C LEU A 8 6.52 18.49 -6.28
N ILE A 9 5.45 17.90 -5.80
CA ILE A 9 4.08 18.41 -5.96
C ILE A 9 3.66 18.96 -4.62
N SER A 10 3.71 20.28 -4.48
CA SER A 10 3.49 20.96 -3.21
C SER A 10 3.17 22.45 -3.45
N ASN A 11 3.29 23.24 -2.40
CA ASN A 11 3.20 24.71 -2.43
C ASN A 11 4.43 25.29 -1.73
N ARG A 12 5.04 26.31 -2.34
CA ARG A 12 6.28 26.91 -1.83
C ARG A 12 6.09 27.51 -0.43
N LYS A 13 4.95 28.17 -0.18
CA LYS A 13 4.61 28.68 1.16
C LYS A 13 4.57 27.58 2.21
N VAL A 14 4.03 26.40 1.86
CA VAL A 14 3.97 25.25 2.78
C VAL A 14 5.36 24.68 3.02
N LEU A 15 6.18 24.54 1.97
CA LEU A 15 7.56 24.05 2.10
C LEU A 15 8.41 25.00 2.94
N ASP A 16 8.36 26.30 2.67
CA ASP A 16 9.15 27.31 3.39
C ASP A 16 8.75 27.44 4.87
N PHE A 17 7.48 27.14 5.21
CA PHE A 17 7.00 27.11 6.59
C PHE A 17 7.70 26.04 7.43
N TYR A 18 7.96 24.86 6.85
CA TYR A 18 8.62 23.75 7.54
C TYR A 18 10.14 23.76 7.42
N GLY A 19 10.72 24.55 6.52
CA GLY A 19 12.15 24.69 6.36
C GLY A 19 12.58 24.94 4.92
N LYS A 20 13.83 25.34 4.73
CA LYS A 20 14.37 25.54 3.38
C LYS A 20 14.77 24.20 2.76
N LEU A 21 14.45 24.02 1.50
CA LEU A 21 14.96 22.89 0.71
C LEU A 21 16.47 23.03 0.53
N ASN A 22 17.20 21.94 0.73
CA ASN A 22 18.65 21.90 0.58
C ASN A 22 19.13 21.79 -0.88
N SER A 23 18.21 21.66 -1.83
CA SER A 23 18.46 21.48 -3.26
C SER A 23 17.38 22.17 -4.09
N ASP A 24 17.74 22.56 -5.31
CA ASP A 24 16.83 23.13 -6.27
C ASP A 24 16.02 22.01 -6.94
N TYR A 25 14.90 21.66 -6.30
CA TYR A 25 13.93 20.74 -6.87
C TYR A 25 12.96 21.49 -7.77
N ASP A 26 12.56 20.87 -8.87
CA ASP A 26 11.41 21.31 -9.64
C ASP A 26 10.14 21.13 -8.80
N ILE A 27 9.30 22.17 -8.77
CA ILE A 27 8.07 22.19 -7.98
C ILE A 27 6.88 22.43 -8.88
N VAL A 28 5.91 21.53 -8.84
CA VAL A 28 4.57 21.78 -9.37
C VAL A 28 3.74 22.40 -8.26
N GLU A 29 3.44 23.67 -8.41
CA GLU A 29 2.70 24.45 -7.42
C GLU A 29 1.22 24.04 -7.37
N ILE A 30 0.76 23.66 -6.17
CA ILE A 30 -0.65 23.47 -5.84
C ILE A 30 -1.11 24.69 -5.03
N PRO A 31 -2.20 25.37 -5.40
CA PRO A 31 -2.67 26.54 -4.67
C PRO A 31 -2.95 26.25 -3.19
N TYR A 32 -2.44 27.11 -2.30
CA TYR A 32 -2.71 27.05 -0.86
C TYR A 32 -2.65 28.46 -0.27
N ASP A 33 -3.81 29.12 -0.18
CA ASP A 33 -3.91 30.50 0.31
C ASP A 33 -4.28 30.60 1.80
N ALA A 34 -4.69 29.47 2.41
CA ALA A 34 -5.08 29.41 3.81
C ALA A 34 -3.90 29.57 4.76
N GLU A 35 -4.18 29.84 6.03
CA GLU A 35 -3.20 29.76 7.11
C GLU A 35 -2.76 28.33 7.32
N ILE A 36 -1.46 28.13 7.61
CA ILE A 36 -0.91 26.81 7.92
C ILE A 36 -1.11 26.55 9.43
N GLU A 37 -1.93 25.55 9.75
CA GLU A 37 -2.26 25.17 11.12
C GLU A 37 -1.75 23.74 11.41
N PRO A 38 -0.49 23.57 11.85
CA PRO A 38 0.06 22.24 12.17
C PRO A 38 -0.78 21.50 13.22
N GLY A 39 -1.01 20.21 12.99
CA GLY A 39 -1.76 19.36 13.92
C GLY A 39 -3.28 19.54 13.86
N LYS A 40 -3.81 20.35 12.95
CA LYS A 40 -5.24 20.54 12.77
C LYS A 40 -5.76 19.95 11.47
N VAL A 41 -6.97 19.41 11.55
CA VAL A 41 -7.72 18.93 10.37
C VAL A 41 -8.50 20.11 9.80
N THR A 42 -8.12 20.58 8.62
CA THR A 42 -8.77 21.72 7.96
C THR A 42 -9.26 21.35 6.56
N LYS A 43 -10.30 22.04 6.09
CA LYS A 43 -10.80 21.91 4.71
C LYS A 43 -9.71 22.22 3.69
N ALA A 44 -8.96 23.30 3.91
CA ALA A 44 -7.89 23.73 3.00
C ALA A 44 -6.78 22.67 2.87
N ALA A 45 -6.36 22.05 4.00
CA ALA A 45 -5.39 20.96 3.97
C ALA A 45 -5.92 19.72 3.25
N GLY A 46 -7.22 19.41 3.39
CA GLY A 46 -7.87 18.32 2.67
C GLY A 46 -7.91 18.56 1.16
N GLU A 47 -8.29 19.77 0.74
CA GLU A 47 -8.29 20.18 -0.67
C GLU A 47 -6.89 20.14 -1.27
N PHE A 48 -5.91 20.72 -0.59
CA PHE A 48 -4.50 20.69 -1.00
C PHE A 48 -3.98 19.25 -1.16
N SER A 49 -4.27 18.36 -0.20
CA SER A 49 -3.87 16.95 -0.26
C SER A 49 -4.49 16.24 -1.45
N PHE A 50 -5.78 16.45 -1.71
CA PHE A 50 -6.47 15.86 -2.85
C PHE A 50 -5.89 16.35 -4.18
N LEU A 51 -5.74 17.67 -4.34
CA LEU A 51 -5.20 18.28 -5.56
C LEU A 51 -3.76 17.84 -5.82
N SER A 52 -2.94 17.70 -4.79
CA SER A 52 -1.57 17.20 -4.91
C SER A 52 -1.54 15.76 -5.44
N VAL A 53 -2.34 14.86 -4.88
CA VAL A 53 -2.42 13.46 -5.34
C VAL A 53 -3.00 13.37 -6.75
N LYS A 54 -4.08 14.13 -7.04
CA LYS A 54 -4.66 14.20 -8.38
C LYS A 54 -3.63 14.68 -9.39
N LYS A 55 -2.88 15.75 -9.05
CA LYS A 55 -1.84 16.28 -9.93
C LYS A 55 -0.73 15.29 -10.19
N ALA A 56 -0.34 14.50 -9.18
CA ALA A 56 0.62 13.41 -9.35
C ALA A 56 0.14 12.37 -10.38
N CYS A 57 -1.17 12.07 -10.40
CA CYS A 57 -1.75 11.15 -11.38
C CYS A 57 -1.75 11.70 -12.83
N GLU A 58 -1.71 13.01 -13.02
CA GLU A 58 -1.68 13.64 -14.34
C GLU A 58 -0.28 13.70 -14.95
N ILE A 59 0.75 13.46 -14.16
CA ILE A 59 2.15 13.57 -14.58
C ILE A 59 2.64 12.19 -15.03
N ASN A 60 3.28 12.13 -16.18
CA ASN A 60 3.92 10.91 -16.66
C ASN A 60 5.23 10.66 -15.91
N ALA A 61 5.11 10.19 -14.67
CA ALA A 61 6.23 9.83 -13.82
C ALA A 61 6.48 8.31 -13.85
N LYS A 62 7.69 7.88 -13.50
CA LYS A 62 8.01 6.44 -13.35
C LYS A 62 7.39 5.84 -12.10
N ALA A 63 7.28 6.64 -11.04
CA ALA A 63 6.70 6.24 -9.77
C ALA A 63 6.20 7.47 -9.01
N ILE A 64 5.29 7.26 -8.07
CA ILE A 64 4.74 8.28 -7.17
C ILE A 64 5.08 7.89 -5.74
N VAL A 65 5.64 8.82 -4.97
CA VAL A 65 5.79 8.67 -3.52
C VAL A 65 4.88 9.69 -2.83
N THR A 66 3.99 9.25 -1.97
CA THR A 66 3.07 10.15 -1.29
C THR A 66 3.32 10.19 0.21
N ALA A 67 3.24 11.39 0.78
CA ALA A 67 3.11 11.57 2.22
C ALA A 67 1.72 11.10 2.71
N PRO A 68 1.54 10.82 4.01
CA PRO A 68 0.24 10.45 4.57
C PRO A 68 -0.83 11.52 4.35
N VAL A 69 -2.07 11.09 4.15
CA VAL A 69 -3.24 11.97 3.98
C VAL A 69 -4.31 11.64 5.02
N ALA A 70 -4.91 12.67 5.61
CA ALA A 70 -5.99 12.52 6.57
C ALA A 70 -7.35 12.38 5.87
N LYS A 71 -8.04 11.27 6.10
CA LYS A 71 -9.37 10.99 5.51
C LYS A 71 -10.41 12.04 5.90
N ASN A 72 -10.43 12.44 7.17
CA ASN A 72 -11.34 13.45 7.68
C ASN A 72 -11.10 14.83 7.04
N ALA A 73 -9.86 15.19 6.70
CA ALA A 73 -9.57 16.41 5.96
C ALA A 73 -10.12 16.34 4.52
N LEU A 74 -9.97 15.21 3.84
CA LEU A 74 -10.56 14.97 2.52
C LEU A 74 -12.09 15.14 2.57
N HIS A 75 -12.75 14.54 3.54
CA HIS A 75 -14.21 14.63 3.70
C HIS A 75 -14.66 16.06 4.00
N LEU A 76 -13.94 16.80 4.85
CA LEU A 76 -14.22 18.23 5.10
C LEU A 76 -14.09 19.09 3.82
N ALA A 77 -13.20 18.69 2.92
CA ALA A 77 -13.03 19.34 1.63
C ALA A 77 -14.07 18.90 0.58
N GLY A 78 -14.97 17.96 0.91
CA GLY A 78 -16.01 17.44 0.02
C GLY A 78 -15.58 16.25 -0.83
N TYR A 79 -14.41 15.68 -0.58
CA TYR A 79 -13.89 14.51 -1.31
C TYR A 79 -14.15 13.22 -0.55
N ASN A 80 -15.12 12.43 -1.01
CA ASN A 80 -15.53 11.17 -0.38
C ASN A 80 -14.63 10.00 -0.80
N PHE A 81 -13.38 10.00 -0.35
CA PHE A 81 -12.43 8.91 -0.51
C PHE A 81 -12.01 8.35 0.84
N ASN A 82 -11.92 7.04 0.96
CA ASN A 82 -11.44 6.36 2.18
C ASN A 82 -9.92 6.41 2.34
N GLY A 83 -9.21 6.86 1.31
CA GLY A 83 -7.75 7.02 1.31
C GLY A 83 -7.19 7.31 -0.06
N GLN A 84 -5.87 7.34 -0.15
CA GLN A 84 -5.18 7.66 -1.39
C GLN A 84 -5.32 6.57 -2.46
N THR A 85 -5.42 5.30 -2.05
CA THR A 85 -5.57 4.17 -2.99
C THR A 85 -6.81 4.32 -3.86
N GLU A 86 -7.93 4.81 -3.30
CA GLU A 86 -9.15 5.05 -4.05
C GLU A 86 -9.03 6.27 -4.99
N ILE A 87 -8.24 7.29 -4.59
CA ILE A 87 -7.93 8.42 -5.48
C ILE A 87 -7.10 7.92 -6.67
N LEU A 88 -6.05 7.14 -6.42
CA LEU A 88 -5.22 6.56 -7.47
C LEU A 88 -6.04 5.63 -8.37
N GLN A 89 -6.88 4.77 -7.80
CA GLN A 89 -7.81 3.92 -8.57
C GLN A 89 -8.67 4.76 -9.52
N LYS A 90 -9.21 5.87 -9.05
CA LYS A 90 -10.10 6.73 -9.85
C LYS A 90 -9.38 7.40 -11.02
N PHE A 91 -8.14 7.82 -10.84
CA PHE A 91 -7.44 8.66 -11.83
C PHE A 91 -6.40 7.91 -12.68
N LEU A 92 -5.96 6.72 -12.23
CA LEU A 92 -4.90 5.96 -12.93
C LEU A 92 -5.37 4.62 -13.46
N ALA A 93 -6.47 4.05 -12.91
CA ALA A 93 -6.92 2.74 -13.38
C ALA A 93 -7.54 2.85 -14.78
N HIS A 94 -7.14 1.94 -15.66
CA HIS A 94 -7.74 1.70 -16.95
C HIS A 94 -8.55 0.41 -16.90
N ASP A 95 -9.74 0.40 -17.52
CA ASP A 95 -10.65 -0.75 -17.62
C ASP A 95 -10.78 -1.54 -16.30
N ASN A 96 -10.39 -2.81 -16.29
CA ASN A 96 -10.54 -3.72 -15.16
C ASN A 96 -9.37 -3.70 -14.16
N GLN A 97 -8.50 -2.69 -14.20
CA GLN A 97 -7.40 -2.58 -13.23
C GLN A 97 -7.92 -2.29 -11.83
N LEU A 98 -7.41 -3.04 -10.84
CA LEU A 98 -7.71 -2.86 -9.42
C LEU A 98 -6.44 -2.50 -8.64
N ALA A 99 -6.50 -1.37 -7.96
CA ALA A 99 -5.43 -0.96 -7.04
C ALA A 99 -5.45 -1.85 -5.79
N GLU A 100 -4.37 -2.60 -5.58
CA GLU A 100 -4.18 -3.46 -4.42
C GLU A 100 -3.05 -2.95 -3.53
N MET A 101 -3.07 -3.36 -2.26
CA MET A 101 -2.07 -2.94 -1.28
C MET A 101 -1.10 -4.08 -0.99
N LEU A 102 0.16 -3.86 -1.35
CA LEU A 102 1.30 -4.69 -1.02
C LEU A 102 2.12 -3.98 0.07
N PHE A 103 2.33 -4.63 1.19
CA PHE A 103 3.24 -4.13 2.22
C PHE A 103 4.62 -4.71 2.01
N VAL A 104 5.64 -3.85 2.05
CA VAL A 104 7.02 -4.18 1.70
C VAL A 104 7.97 -3.70 2.78
N ALA A 105 8.91 -4.56 3.13
CA ALA A 105 10.08 -4.23 3.93
C ALA A 105 11.29 -4.99 3.37
N GLY A 106 11.85 -4.46 2.30
CA GLY A 106 12.88 -5.14 1.50
C GLY A 106 12.36 -6.45 0.90
N LYS A 107 12.92 -7.59 1.32
CA LYS A 107 12.47 -8.91 0.85
C LYS A 107 11.21 -9.43 1.54
N PHE A 108 10.84 -8.88 2.68
CA PHE A 108 9.61 -9.27 3.36
C PHE A 108 8.43 -8.53 2.75
N ARG A 109 7.56 -9.23 2.05
CA ARG A 109 6.39 -8.67 1.36
C ARG A 109 5.13 -9.40 1.73
N VAL A 110 4.04 -8.64 1.90
CA VAL A 110 2.73 -9.18 2.27
C VAL A 110 1.63 -8.52 1.44
N LEU A 111 0.89 -9.32 0.67
CA LEU A 111 -0.35 -8.89 0.03
C LEU A 111 -1.53 -9.14 0.97
N LEU A 112 -2.49 -8.21 1.02
CA LEU A 112 -3.75 -8.38 1.74
C LEU A 112 -4.88 -8.69 0.77
N LEU A 113 -5.56 -9.84 0.95
CA LEU A 113 -6.77 -10.17 0.18
C LEU A 113 -7.94 -9.28 0.58
N THR A 114 -8.10 -9.02 1.88
CA THR A 114 -9.08 -8.03 2.39
C THR A 114 -8.38 -7.00 3.27
N ARG A 115 -8.94 -5.78 3.31
CA ARG A 115 -8.31 -4.65 3.99
C ARG A 115 -9.13 -4.22 5.22
N HIS A 116 -9.76 -3.09 5.17
CA HIS A 116 -10.50 -2.47 6.28
C HIS A 116 -11.93 -3.01 6.38
N VAL A 117 -12.06 -4.31 6.63
CA VAL A 117 -13.33 -5.02 6.82
C VAL A 117 -13.34 -5.64 8.20
N ALA A 118 -14.46 -5.58 8.91
CA ALA A 118 -14.58 -6.27 10.20
C ALA A 118 -14.42 -7.78 10.01
N LEU A 119 -13.71 -8.48 10.90
CA LEU A 119 -13.42 -9.91 10.74
C LEU A 119 -14.66 -10.76 10.47
N LYS A 120 -15.77 -10.47 11.15
CA LYS A 120 -17.05 -11.16 10.99
C LYS A 120 -17.73 -10.93 9.62
N ASP A 121 -17.34 -9.87 8.90
CA ASP A 121 -17.92 -9.45 7.63
C ASP A 121 -16.99 -9.78 6.43
N ILE A 122 -15.89 -10.48 6.69
CA ILE A 122 -14.98 -10.90 5.64
C ILE A 122 -15.67 -12.00 4.79
N VAL A 123 -15.79 -11.71 3.51
CA VAL A 123 -16.24 -12.68 2.52
C VAL A 123 -15.14 -12.87 1.49
N LEU A 124 -14.58 -14.07 1.46
CA LEU A 124 -13.67 -14.50 0.41
C LEU A 124 -14.44 -15.19 -0.70
N THR A 125 -14.03 -14.95 -1.94
CA THR A 125 -14.49 -15.74 -3.08
C THR A 125 -13.30 -16.28 -3.84
N LYS A 126 -13.47 -17.44 -4.47
CA LYS A 126 -12.41 -18.05 -5.27
C LYS A 126 -11.90 -17.10 -6.35
N ASP A 127 -12.80 -16.43 -7.05
CA ASP A 127 -12.47 -15.55 -8.17
C ASP A 127 -11.68 -14.31 -7.70
N MET A 128 -12.07 -13.69 -6.57
CA MET A 128 -11.33 -12.58 -5.96
C MET A 128 -9.90 -13.00 -5.58
N VAL A 129 -9.74 -14.19 -5.00
CA VAL A 129 -8.41 -14.71 -4.63
C VAL A 129 -7.54 -14.90 -5.87
N ILE A 130 -8.11 -15.49 -6.93
CA ILE A 130 -7.41 -15.73 -8.19
C ILE A 130 -7.00 -14.41 -8.84
N GLU A 131 -7.93 -13.46 -8.98
CA GLU A 131 -7.68 -12.17 -9.61
C GLU A 131 -6.56 -11.39 -8.93
N LYS A 132 -6.62 -11.28 -7.59
CA LYS A 132 -5.60 -10.55 -6.82
C LYS A 132 -4.22 -11.18 -6.91
N ILE A 133 -4.14 -12.52 -6.93
CA ILE A 133 -2.85 -13.21 -7.01
C ILE A 133 -2.27 -13.18 -8.42
N LEU A 134 -3.10 -13.19 -9.47
CA LEU A 134 -2.63 -12.98 -10.84
C LEU A 134 -2.10 -11.56 -11.01
N ASN A 135 -2.81 -10.56 -10.51
CA ASN A 135 -2.37 -9.17 -10.51
C ASN A 135 -1.03 -9.00 -9.76
N LEU A 136 -0.88 -9.67 -8.61
CA LEU A 136 0.40 -9.70 -7.89
C LEU A 136 1.52 -10.32 -8.73
N LYS A 137 1.28 -11.45 -9.40
CA LYS A 137 2.27 -12.11 -10.27
C LYS A 137 2.72 -11.18 -11.39
N ASP A 138 1.78 -10.55 -12.09
CA ASP A 138 2.08 -9.64 -13.19
C ASP A 138 2.89 -8.44 -12.71
N PHE A 139 2.56 -7.93 -11.52
CA PHE A 139 3.34 -6.86 -10.88
C PHE A 139 4.78 -7.30 -10.57
N PHE A 140 5.00 -8.51 -10.04
CA PHE A 140 6.33 -9.04 -9.76
C PHE A 140 7.19 -9.18 -11.00
N VAL A 141 6.59 -9.66 -12.09
CA VAL A 141 7.26 -9.75 -13.38
C VAL A 141 7.63 -8.37 -13.93
N LYS A 142 6.66 -7.45 -13.95
CA LYS A 142 6.81 -6.12 -14.56
C LYS A 142 7.77 -5.21 -13.79
N HIS A 143 7.71 -5.22 -12.47
CA HIS A 143 8.37 -4.21 -11.65
C HIS A 143 9.56 -4.74 -10.82
N PHE A 144 9.53 -5.99 -10.41
CA PHE A 144 10.67 -6.59 -9.69
C PHE A 144 11.56 -7.46 -10.57
N GLY A 145 11.16 -7.74 -11.84
CA GLY A 145 11.90 -8.63 -12.73
C GLY A 145 11.93 -10.10 -12.27
N ILE A 146 11.00 -10.49 -11.38
CA ILE A 146 10.91 -11.85 -10.87
C ILE A 146 9.86 -12.61 -11.68
N TYR A 147 10.32 -13.40 -12.66
CA TYR A 147 9.44 -14.07 -13.63
C TYR A 147 8.66 -15.25 -13.05
N GLU A 148 9.21 -15.94 -12.05
CA GLU A 148 8.59 -17.06 -11.36
C GLU A 148 8.51 -16.82 -9.84
N PRO A 149 7.75 -15.81 -9.39
CA PRO A 149 7.67 -15.48 -7.98
C PRO A 149 7.07 -16.62 -7.19
N LYS A 150 7.67 -16.92 -6.04
CA LYS A 150 7.23 -17.95 -5.11
C LYS A 150 6.34 -17.33 -4.04
N PHE A 151 5.06 -17.64 -4.06
CA PHE A 151 4.06 -17.13 -3.14
C PHE A 151 3.71 -18.13 -2.03
N ALA A 152 3.44 -17.62 -0.84
CA ALA A 152 2.90 -18.41 0.26
C ALA A 152 1.55 -17.86 0.69
N LEU A 153 0.51 -18.70 0.67
CA LEU A 153 -0.84 -18.33 1.07
C LEU A 153 -1.07 -18.69 2.54
N CYS A 154 -1.49 -17.73 3.35
CA CYS A 154 -1.95 -17.99 4.71
C CYS A 154 -3.27 -18.76 4.70
N GLY A 155 -3.46 -19.69 5.63
CA GLY A 155 -4.78 -20.17 5.98
C GLY A 155 -5.65 -19.02 6.51
N PHE A 156 -6.94 -19.11 6.29
CA PHE A 156 -7.91 -18.15 6.84
C PHE A 156 -8.12 -18.42 8.33
N ASN A 157 -8.31 -19.70 8.64
CA ASN A 157 -8.57 -20.21 10.00
C ASN A 157 -7.27 -20.62 10.70
N PRO A 158 -7.27 -20.73 12.04
CA PRO A 158 -6.18 -21.34 12.78
C PRO A 158 -5.82 -22.72 12.21
N HIS A 159 -4.53 -23.05 12.20
CA HIS A 159 -4.00 -24.32 11.66
C HIS A 159 -4.43 -24.62 10.21
N ALA A 160 -4.73 -23.56 9.43
CA ALA A 160 -5.28 -23.68 8.07
C ALA A 160 -6.55 -24.55 8.00
N GLY A 161 -7.45 -24.38 8.99
CA GLY A 161 -8.76 -25.01 9.05
C GLY A 161 -8.77 -26.44 9.60
N GLU A 162 -7.61 -27.07 9.83
CA GLU A 162 -7.47 -28.44 10.40
C GLU A 162 -8.45 -29.42 9.77
N ASP A 163 -8.33 -29.62 8.45
CA ASP A 163 -9.21 -30.46 7.63
C ASP A 163 -10.70 -30.13 7.73
N GLY A 164 -11.04 -28.85 8.04
CA GLY A 164 -12.40 -28.34 8.11
C GLY A 164 -13.00 -28.36 9.53
N ILE A 165 -12.25 -28.76 10.54
CA ILE A 165 -12.69 -28.75 11.93
C ILE A 165 -12.84 -27.31 12.47
N LEU A 166 -11.91 -26.42 12.10
CA LEU A 166 -11.88 -25.03 12.57
C LEU A 166 -12.45 -24.03 11.56
N GLY A 167 -13.05 -24.50 10.48
CA GLY A 167 -13.62 -23.71 9.39
C GLY A 167 -13.38 -24.38 8.05
N ARG A 168 -14.11 -23.93 7.01
CA ARG A 168 -14.09 -24.60 5.70
C ARG A 168 -13.59 -23.71 4.58
N GLU A 169 -13.21 -22.48 4.86
CA GLU A 169 -12.77 -21.49 3.86
C GLU A 169 -11.55 -21.98 3.07
N GLU A 170 -10.66 -22.75 3.72
CA GLU A 170 -9.54 -23.41 3.04
C GLU A 170 -10.03 -24.41 2.00
N ILE A 171 -10.95 -25.31 2.39
CA ILE A 171 -11.44 -26.39 1.54
C ILE A 171 -12.34 -25.86 0.44
N ASP A 172 -13.23 -24.93 0.78
CA ASP A 172 -14.30 -24.50 -0.12
C ASP A 172 -13.84 -23.35 -1.05
N ILE A 173 -12.82 -22.56 -0.68
CA ILE A 173 -12.38 -21.36 -1.40
C ILE A 173 -10.89 -21.38 -1.74
N LEU A 174 -10.00 -21.46 -0.74
CA LEU A 174 -8.58 -21.21 -0.94
C LEU A 174 -7.88 -22.33 -1.72
N ILE A 175 -8.13 -23.59 -1.38
CA ILE A 175 -7.55 -24.75 -2.09
C ILE A 175 -8.04 -24.79 -3.55
N PRO A 176 -9.34 -24.65 -3.86
CA PRO A 176 -9.81 -24.52 -5.25
C PRO A 176 -9.17 -23.37 -6.01
N ALA A 177 -8.96 -22.21 -5.37
CA ALA A 177 -8.25 -21.09 -5.99
C ALA A 177 -6.79 -21.43 -6.30
N VAL A 178 -6.08 -22.06 -5.36
CA VAL A 178 -4.68 -22.51 -5.54
C VAL A 178 -4.54 -23.49 -6.70
N VAL A 179 -5.48 -24.47 -6.79
CA VAL A 179 -5.46 -25.43 -7.90
C VAL A 179 -5.58 -24.72 -9.27
N GLU A 180 -6.44 -23.72 -9.37
CA GLU A 180 -6.61 -22.97 -10.61
C GLU A 180 -5.41 -22.05 -10.90
N LEU A 181 -4.88 -21.38 -9.89
CA LEU A 181 -3.68 -20.54 -10.00
C LEU A 181 -2.47 -21.34 -10.50
N ARG A 182 -2.27 -22.55 -9.99
CA ARG A 182 -1.19 -23.44 -10.46
C ARG A 182 -1.34 -23.85 -11.91
N LYS A 183 -2.59 -24.10 -12.38
CA LYS A 183 -2.87 -24.34 -13.80
C LYS A 183 -2.52 -23.13 -14.68
N LYS A 184 -2.59 -21.91 -14.12
CA LYS A 184 -2.19 -20.65 -14.76
C LYS A 184 -0.69 -20.33 -14.57
N GLY A 185 0.09 -21.28 -14.09
CA GLY A 185 1.56 -21.15 -13.92
C GLY A 185 1.96 -20.25 -12.74
N VAL A 186 1.14 -20.16 -11.69
CA VAL A 186 1.51 -19.47 -10.45
C VAL A 186 2.18 -20.45 -9.49
N ASN A 187 3.39 -20.12 -9.04
CA ASN A 187 4.10 -20.88 -8.01
C ASN A 187 3.61 -20.44 -6.62
N ILE A 188 2.67 -21.19 -6.06
CA ILE A 188 2.00 -20.86 -4.80
C ILE A 188 1.82 -22.10 -3.93
N THR A 189 1.96 -21.93 -2.61
CA THR A 189 1.70 -23.01 -1.63
C THR A 189 0.21 -23.32 -1.51
N ASN A 190 -0.14 -24.47 -0.91
CA ASN A 190 -1.45 -24.61 -0.28
C ASN A 190 -1.57 -23.61 0.88
N PRO A 191 -2.79 -23.34 1.39
CA PRO A 191 -2.94 -22.56 2.62
C PRO A 191 -2.09 -23.13 3.75
N LEU A 192 -1.26 -22.29 4.38
CA LEU A 192 -0.36 -22.68 5.48
C LEU A 192 -0.80 -21.98 6.78
N PRO A 193 -0.67 -22.62 7.95
CA PRO A 193 -0.92 -21.96 9.22
C PRO A 193 -0.11 -20.64 9.32
N ALA A 194 -0.80 -19.52 9.55
CA ALA A 194 -0.18 -18.20 9.48
C ALA A 194 0.89 -17.99 10.57
N ASP A 195 0.68 -18.54 11.75
CA ASP A 195 1.61 -18.47 12.89
C ASP A 195 2.98 -19.06 12.57
N THR A 196 3.03 -20.14 11.81
CA THR A 196 4.28 -20.79 11.41
C THR A 196 4.83 -20.29 10.07
N LEU A 197 3.94 -19.84 9.17
CA LEU A 197 4.34 -19.33 7.86
C LEU A 197 5.25 -18.10 7.99
N PHE A 198 4.88 -17.13 8.82
CA PHE A 198 5.63 -15.89 8.94
C PHE A 198 7.02 -16.06 9.55
N ILE A 199 7.28 -17.12 10.30
CA ILE A 199 8.65 -17.49 10.73
C ILE A 199 9.56 -17.77 9.53
N LYS A 200 8.99 -18.24 8.42
CA LYS A 200 9.69 -18.61 7.19
C LYS A 200 9.40 -17.67 6.03
N ALA A 201 8.86 -16.48 6.31
CA ALA A 201 8.40 -15.53 5.28
C ALA A 201 9.48 -15.21 4.24
N MET A 202 10.74 -15.11 4.66
CA MET A 202 11.89 -14.80 3.80
C MET A 202 12.24 -15.90 2.77
N ASN A 203 11.61 -17.08 2.85
CA ASN A 203 11.76 -18.15 1.86
C ASN A 203 10.83 -17.98 0.66
N TYR A 204 9.99 -16.97 0.69
CA TYR A 204 9.00 -16.63 -0.34
C TYR A 204 9.20 -15.21 -0.83
N ASP A 205 8.79 -14.94 -2.05
CA ASP A 205 8.84 -13.60 -2.62
C ASP A 205 7.72 -12.72 -2.06
N CYS A 206 6.56 -13.33 -1.71
CA CYS A 206 5.47 -12.66 -1.02
C CYS A 206 4.64 -13.66 -0.22
N CYS A 207 4.23 -13.26 0.99
CA CYS A 207 3.17 -13.92 1.76
C CYS A 207 1.83 -13.26 1.42
N ILE A 208 0.76 -14.06 1.35
CA ILE A 208 -0.59 -13.59 1.03
C ILE A 208 -1.44 -13.82 2.27
N ALA A 209 -1.89 -12.73 2.88
CA ALA A 209 -2.74 -12.74 4.06
C ALA A 209 -4.21 -12.50 3.68
N ASN A 210 -5.12 -13.17 4.36
CA ASN A 210 -6.54 -13.09 4.08
C ASN A 210 -7.17 -11.80 4.60
N TYR A 211 -6.64 -11.25 5.70
CA TYR A 211 -7.15 -10.04 6.34
C TYR A 211 -6.03 -9.18 6.91
N HIS A 212 -6.38 -7.94 7.22
CA HIS A 212 -5.47 -6.88 7.59
C HIS A 212 -4.47 -7.28 8.68
N ASP A 213 -4.92 -7.67 9.87
CA ASP A 213 -4.03 -7.92 11.00
C ASP A 213 -3.19 -9.18 10.83
N GLN A 214 -3.71 -10.21 10.13
CA GLN A 214 -2.94 -11.41 9.79
C GLN A 214 -1.64 -11.07 9.05
N GLY A 215 -1.70 -10.07 8.16
CA GLY A 215 -0.53 -9.65 7.38
C GLY A 215 0.27 -8.54 8.04
N LEU A 216 -0.39 -7.53 8.63
CA LEU A 216 0.31 -6.34 9.11
C LEU A 216 1.00 -6.54 10.46
N ILE A 217 0.46 -7.35 11.35
CA ILE A 217 1.14 -7.64 12.63
C ILE A 217 2.55 -8.18 12.38
N PRO A 218 2.75 -9.29 11.62
CA PRO A 218 4.09 -9.83 11.44
C PRO A 218 5.04 -8.88 10.72
N ILE A 219 4.64 -8.23 9.63
CA ILE A 219 5.54 -7.35 8.89
C ILE A 219 5.92 -6.11 9.70
N LYS A 220 4.97 -5.50 10.42
CA LYS A 220 5.26 -4.33 11.27
C LYS A 220 6.04 -4.70 12.53
N THR A 221 5.85 -5.89 13.08
CA THR A 221 6.67 -6.38 14.21
C THR A 221 8.13 -6.51 13.81
N VAL A 222 8.40 -6.98 12.60
CA VAL A 222 9.77 -7.17 12.10
C VAL A 222 10.40 -5.86 11.61
N ALA A 223 9.65 -5.05 10.89
CA ALA A 223 10.20 -3.91 10.13
C ALA A 223 9.88 -2.53 10.75
N GLY A 224 8.88 -2.45 11.63
CA GLY A 224 8.48 -1.18 12.27
C GLY A 224 8.15 -0.10 11.23
N ASP A 225 8.74 1.07 11.43
CA ASP A 225 8.54 2.25 10.57
C ASP A 225 9.15 2.12 9.16
N LYS A 226 9.96 1.08 8.91
CA LYS A 226 10.47 0.77 7.56
C LYS A 226 9.45 0.01 6.69
N THR A 227 8.27 -0.31 7.23
CA THR A 227 7.20 -0.91 6.44
C THR A 227 6.63 0.10 5.46
N VAL A 228 6.67 -0.22 4.18
CA VAL A 228 6.17 0.61 3.07
C VAL A 228 4.85 0.05 2.57
N ASN A 229 3.87 0.92 2.34
CA ASN A 229 2.66 0.58 1.62
C ASN A 229 2.87 0.88 0.13
N MET A 230 2.86 -0.15 -0.69
CA MET A 230 2.99 -0.08 -2.15
C MET A 230 1.64 -0.35 -2.80
N THR A 231 1.18 0.55 -3.66
CA THR A 231 -0.01 0.31 -4.48
C THR A 231 0.41 -0.42 -5.75
N ILE A 232 -0.19 -1.57 -6.00
CA ILE A 232 0.04 -2.42 -7.17
C ILE A 232 -1.23 -2.54 -8.02
N GLY A 233 -1.14 -3.11 -9.22
CA GLY A 233 -2.29 -3.31 -10.12
C GLY A 233 -2.63 -2.11 -11.00
N LEU A 234 -1.88 -1.02 -10.89
CA LEU A 234 -1.93 0.14 -11.78
C LEU A 234 -0.68 0.17 -12.66
N ASP A 235 -0.70 0.98 -13.71
CA ASP A 235 0.47 1.10 -14.61
C ASP A 235 1.65 1.83 -13.99
N ILE A 236 1.46 2.51 -12.89
CA ILE A 236 2.49 3.23 -12.14
C ILE A 236 2.62 2.64 -10.73
N ILE A 237 3.84 2.51 -10.25
CA ILE A 237 4.11 2.17 -8.84
C ILE A 237 3.83 3.41 -7.97
N ARG A 238 3.09 3.20 -6.90
CA ARG A 238 3.01 4.21 -5.85
C ARG A 238 3.44 3.62 -4.53
N THR A 239 4.29 4.34 -3.80
CA THR A 239 4.68 4.01 -2.44
C THR A 239 4.30 5.09 -1.44
N SER A 240 4.12 4.70 -0.20
CA SER A 240 3.95 5.60 0.94
C SER A 240 4.47 4.94 2.21
N PRO A 241 4.84 5.74 3.24
CA PRO A 241 5.16 5.19 4.54
C PRO A 241 3.97 4.43 5.13
N GLY A 242 4.26 3.44 5.97
CA GLY A 242 3.26 2.59 6.62
C GLY A 242 2.59 3.21 7.86
N HIS A 243 2.92 4.47 8.19
CA HIS A 243 2.33 5.23 9.31
C HIS A 243 1.29 6.25 8.83
N GLY A 244 0.54 6.81 9.78
CA GLY A 244 -0.46 7.86 9.54
C GLY A 244 0.12 9.27 9.54
N THR A 245 -0.74 10.26 9.62
CA THR A 245 -0.44 11.71 9.53
C THR A 245 0.20 12.30 10.79
N ALA A 246 0.21 11.59 11.91
CA ALA A 246 0.89 11.98 13.16
C ALA A 246 0.61 13.45 13.58
N PHE A 247 -0.67 13.83 13.64
CA PHE A 247 -1.11 15.19 14.01
C PHE A 247 -0.60 15.66 15.37
N ASP A 248 -0.37 14.73 16.28
CA ASP A 248 0.11 14.98 17.64
C ASP A 248 1.53 15.55 17.70
N ILE A 249 2.35 15.27 16.68
CA ILE A 249 3.74 15.76 16.58
C ILE A 249 3.94 16.81 15.48
N ALA A 250 2.89 17.15 14.73
CA ALA A 250 2.97 18.13 13.65
C ALA A 250 3.44 19.50 14.16
N GLY A 251 4.41 20.11 13.49
CA GLY A 251 5.01 21.41 13.88
C GLY A 251 6.01 21.35 15.04
N LYS A 252 6.25 20.18 15.65
CA LYS A 252 7.21 20.03 16.77
C LYS A 252 8.64 19.70 16.35
N ASN A 253 8.86 19.47 15.07
CA ASN A 253 10.18 19.10 14.49
C ASN A 253 10.82 17.86 15.14
N ILE A 254 9.99 16.84 15.46
CA ILE A 254 10.38 15.55 16.06
C ILE A 254 9.90 14.36 15.27
N ALA A 255 9.40 14.58 14.05
CA ALA A 255 8.98 13.51 13.17
C ALA A 255 10.18 12.68 12.70
N ASP A 256 10.01 11.34 12.65
CA ASP A 256 11.00 10.42 12.09
C ASP A 256 10.72 10.25 10.59
N GLU A 257 11.70 10.57 9.76
CA GLU A 257 11.64 10.45 8.31
C GLU A 257 11.89 9.03 7.77
N THR A 258 12.22 8.08 8.63
CA THR A 258 12.62 6.71 8.25
C THR A 258 11.59 6.05 7.33
N GLY A 259 10.29 6.20 7.62
CA GLY A 259 9.21 5.65 6.81
C GLY A 259 9.16 6.25 5.40
N MET A 260 9.34 7.56 5.28
CA MET A 260 9.37 8.24 3.98
C MET A 260 10.60 7.89 3.17
N ILE A 261 11.76 7.80 3.82
CA ILE A 261 13.01 7.35 3.20
C ILE A 261 12.87 5.91 2.70
N ALA A 262 12.24 5.02 3.49
CA ALA A 262 11.97 3.65 3.07
C ALA A 262 11.06 3.62 1.84
N ALA A 263 9.97 4.40 1.82
CA ALA A 263 9.05 4.49 0.68
C ALA A 263 9.75 4.95 -0.60
N ILE A 264 10.67 5.92 -0.50
CA ILE A 264 11.49 6.38 -1.64
C ILE A 264 12.44 5.27 -2.11
N LYS A 265 13.08 4.55 -1.20
CA LYS A 265 14.06 3.50 -1.56
C LYS A 265 13.42 2.32 -2.30
N GLU A 266 12.16 2.01 -2.04
CA GLU A 266 11.47 0.89 -2.69
C GLU A 266 11.15 1.13 -4.19
N ILE A 267 11.33 2.34 -4.70
CA ILE A 267 11.13 2.69 -6.12
C ILE A 267 12.43 2.99 -6.88
N LEU A 268 13.58 2.88 -6.22
CA LEU A 268 14.92 3.11 -6.81
C LEU A 268 15.53 1.82 -7.30
#